data_e2fb8f1eea7ce49a550f10e80c9ac3de
#
_entry.id   e2fb8f1eea7ce49a550f10e80c9ac3de
#
_cell.length_a   1.000
_cell.length_b   1.000
_cell.length_c   1.000
_cell.angle_alpha   90.00
_cell.angle_beta   90.00
_cell.angle_gamma   90.00
#
_symmetry.space_group_name_H-M   'P 1'
#
loop_
_entity.id
_entity.type
_entity.pdbx_description
1 polymer ?
#
loop_
_entity_poly.entity_id
_entity_poly.type
_entity_poly.pdbx_seq_one_letter_code
_entity_poly.pdbx_strand_id
1 'polypeptide(L)'
;MNNQRRIFWLIALLSILVLVPFLGESLFYSKGEPREGIVAFTMLESGNWILPLNYGTDIAFKPPFLYWCIAAVSWLAGGVSEFTTRFPSSVACISMLLFFFCFIRKRLGQELAVLTTLLLLTSFEVHRAAVAGRLDMLQVAFIVVALCLLYQWDEQGRRHFPWLAILCMACGTLTKGPVGSIFPCMVMGVYMLLQKRGFWKSFGWMFCFGFLSVLPLFIWFYLAYLQGGQEFVDLMLEENTGRFAGTMSYESHENPIWYNFLTLIWGWIPWTLLFVASLFTLRNKEAQQLTMNESQATKGWASRVQEWWKRFCQQDPLQLFCWLAVLLIFVFYCIPKSKRSVYLLPIYPFMALFFAQYLRRLAERGSRLFRNFSIVFGSLGVLLTLLFFAIRLGLVPDAIMGHGRHAAENVGFLHALRDTYFDFAHWLLILLPLVGALCLFRLCRRQASARAHLYGVAGMLLCLFVAFDGIYQPTVVSTKSDKKIAQRLIDLQPEGHLYSYGLYFYSVNYYLGDRLRHIERETPTKGYLIVPLFEEEKMIAELSERYELQPVFQTTYRSCDARAQVRCYYFYTRP
;
A
#
# COMPACT_ATOMS: atom_id res chain seq x y z
N MET A 1 -8.41 10.25 33.81
CA MET A 1 -8.23 10.48 32.37
C MET A 1 -9.58 10.64 31.71
N ASN A 2 -9.84 11.74 31.00
CA ASN A 2 -11.12 11.99 30.33
C ASN A 2 -11.41 10.87 29.30
N ASN A 3 -12.65 10.39 29.20
CA ASN A 3 -13.08 9.30 28.33
C ASN A 3 -12.57 9.47 26.86
N GLN A 4 -12.51 10.72 26.41
CA GLN A 4 -12.00 11.05 25.06
C GLN A 4 -10.51 10.73 24.87
N ARG A 5 -9.68 10.96 25.89
CA ARG A 5 -8.24 10.62 25.85
C ARG A 5 -8.04 9.11 25.89
N ARG A 6 -8.85 8.37 26.64
CA ARG A 6 -8.79 6.90 26.70
C ARG A 6 -9.04 6.28 25.34
N ILE A 7 -10.07 6.71 24.60
CA ILE A 7 -10.40 6.17 23.28
C ILE A 7 -9.31 6.50 22.25
N PHE A 8 -8.75 7.70 22.27
CA PHE A 8 -7.63 8.06 21.41
C PHE A 8 -6.44 7.09 21.62
N TRP A 9 -6.04 6.85 22.87
CA TRP A 9 -4.93 5.96 23.18
C TRP A 9 -5.25 4.49 22.89
N LEU A 10 -6.51 4.07 23.04
CA LEU A 10 -6.92 2.71 22.63
C LEU A 10 -6.83 2.52 21.12
N ILE A 11 -7.23 3.50 20.32
CA ILE A 11 -7.07 3.45 18.86
C ILE A 11 -5.60 3.45 18.47
N ALA A 12 -4.78 4.29 19.12
CA ALA A 12 -3.34 4.32 18.87
C ALA A 12 -2.69 2.97 19.19
N LEU A 13 -2.97 2.42 20.37
CA LEU A 13 -2.46 1.11 20.78
C LEU A 13 -2.91 0.00 19.82
N LEU A 14 -4.19 -0.01 19.45
CA LEU A 14 -4.73 -1.00 18.51
C LEU A 14 -4.05 -0.92 17.15
N SER A 15 -3.87 0.30 16.63
CA SER A 15 -3.19 0.50 15.35
C SER A 15 -1.72 0.06 15.40
N ILE A 16 -1.02 0.34 16.52
CA ILE A 16 0.36 -0.12 16.73
C ILE A 16 0.40 -1.65 16.79
N LEU A 17 -0.46 -2.29 17.58
CA LEU A 17 -0.49 -3.75 17.74
C LEU A 17 -0.80 -4.50 16.44
N VAL A 18 -1.55 -3.87 15.53
CA VAL A 18 -1.91 -4.50 14.25
C VAL A 18 -0.85 -4.24 13.17
N LEU A 19 -0.21 -3.07 13.15
CA LEU A 19 0.61 -2.65 12.00
C LEU A 19 2.13 -2.75 12.23
N VAL A 20 2.60 -2.93 13.47
CA VAL A 20 4.04 -2.81 13.75
C VAL A 20 4.74 -4.14 14.08
N PRO A 21 4.18 -5.06 14.89
CA PRO A 21 4.93 -6.17 15.46
C PRO A 21 5.57 -7.12 14.44
N PHE A 22 4.91 -7.32 13.28
CA PHE A 22 5.31 -8.35 12.31
C PHE A 22 6.03 -7.78 11.07
N LEU A 23 6.44 -6.52 11.06
CA LEU A 23 7.08 -5.89 9.91
C LEU A 23 8.40 -6.55 9.50
N GLY A 24 9.12 -7.13 10.47
CA GLY A 24 10.40 -7.80 10.23
C GLY A 24 10.32 -9.30 9.97
N GLU A 25 9.16 -9.93 10.24
CA GLU A 25 9.03 -11.39 10.20
C GLU A 25 9.02 -11.95 8.77
N SER A 26 8.47 -11.21 7.83
CA SER A 26 8.32 -11.64 6.45
C SER A 26 9.50 -11.17 5.60
N LEU A 27 10.19 -12.09 4.94
CA LEU A 27 11.25 -11.78 3.98
C LEU A 27 10.69 -11.01 2.77
N PHE A 28 11.54 -10.31 2.05
CA PHE A 28 11.15 -9.69 0.78
C PHE A 28 10.89 -10.75 -0.30
N TYR A 29 9.80 -10.56 -1.04
CA TYR A 29 9.31 -11.47 -2.08
C TYR A 29 8.85 -10.75 -3.36
N SER A 30 9.20 -9.48 -3.49
CA SER A 30 8.85 -8.65 -4.65
C SER A 30 9.95 -7.63 -4.91
N LYS A 31 10.07 -7.16 -6.15
CA LYS A 31 11.08 -6.17 -6.57
C LYS A 31 11.01 -4.83 -5.83
N GLY A 32 9.85 -4.48 -5.30
CA GLY A 32 9.58 -3.11 -4.88
C GLY A 32 10.18 -2.73 -3.53
N GLU A 33 10.03 -3.57 -2.50
CA GLU A 33 10.52 -3.26 -1.16
C GLU A 33 12.05 -3.34 -1.05
N PRO A 34 12.71 -4.40 -1.55
CA PRO A 34 14.16 -4.50 -1.48
C PRO A 34 14.86 -3.35 -2.22
N ARG A 35 14.31 -2.89 -3.34
CA ARG A 35 14.84 -1.72 -4.05
C ARG A 35 14.90 -0.48 -3.17
N GLU A 36 13.83 -0.18 -2.43
CA GLU A 36 13.79 0.98 -1.52
C GLU A 36 14.79 0.78 -0.35
N GLY A 37 14.94 -0.46 0.14
CA GLY A 37 15.92 -0.83 1.17
C GLY A 37 17.37 -0.67 0.72
N ILE A 38 17.71 -1.09 -0.51
CA ILE A 38 19.07 -0.93 -1.08
C ILE A 38 19.46 0.55 -1.15
N VAL A 39 18.57 1.41 -1.63
CA VAL A 39 18.89 2.85 -1.74
C VAL A 39 19.18 3.45 -0.36
N ALA A 40 18.42 3.07 0.67
CA ALA A 40 18.70 3.51 2.04
C ALA A 40 20.03 2.95 2.58
N PHE A 41 20.37 1.71 2.22
CA PHE A 41 21.64 1.09 2.56
C PHE A 41 22.82 1.85 1.92
N THR A 42 22.75 2.12 0.62
CA THR A 42 23.81 2.88 -0.08
C THR A 42 23.94 4.30 0.43
N MET A 43 22.85 4.96 0.84
CA MET A 43 22.90 6.27 1.50
C MET A 43 23.69 6.24 2.81
N LEU A 44 23.48 5.20 3.64
CA LEU A 44 24.18 5.05 4.92
C LEU A 44 25.66 4.71 4.72
N GLU A 45 25.99 3.88 3.73
CA GLU A 45 27.36 3.46 3.45
C GLU A 45 28.19 4.57 2.82
N SER A 46 27.65 5.24 1.79
CA SER A 46 28.35 6.30 1.06
C SER A 46 28.32 7.66 1.76
N GLY A 47 27.38 7.88 2.69
CA GLY A 47 27.10 9.20 3.26
C GLY A 47 26.43 10.17 2.27
N ASN A 48 26.05 9.72 1.08
CA ASN A 48 25.38 10.55 0.08
C ASN A 48 23.86 10.50 0.24
N TRP A 49 23.27 11.56 0.79
CA TRP A 49 21.84 11.68 1.04
C TRP A 49 21.08 12.43 -0.08
N ILE A 50 21.79 12.90 -1.11
CA ILE A 50 21.23 13.74 -2.18
C ILE A 50 20.90 12.88 -3.40
N LEU A 51 21.90 12.19 -3.97
CA LEU A 51 21.72 11.33 -5.12
C LEU A 51 21.46 9.88 -4.68
N PRO A 52 20.23 9.37 -4.81
CA PRO A 52 19.94 7.99 -4.44
C PRO A 52 20.53 7.02 -5.47
N LEU A 53 21.30 6.05 -5.01
CA LEU A 53 21.96 5.05 -5.85
C LEU A 53 21.51 3.64 -5.48
N ASN A 54 21.59 2.72 -6.44
CA ASN A 54 21.48 1.27 -6.26
C ASN A 54 22.40 0.55 -7.27
N TYR A 55 22.59 -0.74 -7.14
CA TYR A 55 23.47 -1.52 -8.02
C TYR A 55 24.86 -0.88 -8.20
N GLY A 56 25.36 -0.25 -7.12
CA GLY A 56 26.62 0.50 -7.09
C GLY A 56 26.47 1.92 -7.61
N THR A 57 26.24 2.11 -8.89
CA THR A 57 26.27 3.43 -9.55
C THR A 57 24.96 3.84 -10.19
N ASP A 58 23.97 2.94 -10.27
CA ASP A 58 22.72 3.22 -10.94
C ASP A 58 21.87 4.23 -10.15
N ILE A 59 21.40 5.26 -10.81
CA ILE A 59 20.58 6.29 -10.18
C ILE A 59 19.17 5.77 -9.93
N ALA A 60 18.70 5.88 -8.69
CA ALA A 60 17.32 5.57 -8.35
C ALA A 60 16.41 6.76 -8.69
N PHE A 61 15.31 6.46 -9.38
CA PHE A 61 14.45 7.46 -10.05
C PHE A 61 13.31 8.03 -9.19
N LYS A 62 13.34 7.85 -7.87
CA LYS A 62 12.32 8.42 -6.98
C LYS A 62 12.91 9.52 -6.11
N PRO A 63 12.10 10.55 -5.75
CA PRO A 63 12.51 11.54 -4.78
C PRO A 63 12.84 10.90 -3.42
N PRO A 64 13.71 11.53 -2.60
CA PRO A 64 14.49 10.83 -1.57
C PRO A 64 13.77 10.65 -0.23
N PHE A 65 12.59 11.20 0.00
CA PHE A 65 12.02 11.32 1.34
C PHE A 65 11.78 9.97 2.03
N LEU A 66 11.29 8.95 1.30
CA LEU A 66 11.16 7.62 1.89
C LEU A 66 12.53 7.03 2.24
N TYR A 67 13.52 7.18 1.37
CA TYR A 67 14.88 6.69 1.61
C TYR A 67 15.50 7.34 2.84
N TRP A 68 15.33 8.64 3.03
CA TRP A 68 15.73 9.35 4.24
C TRP A 68 15.06 8.78 5.49
N CYS A 69 13.75 8.48 5.43
CA CYS A 69 13.03 7.88 6.55
C CYS A 69 13.56 6.48 6.87
N ILE A 70 13.78 5.63 5.86
CA ILE A 70 14.33 4.28 6.04
C ILE A 70 15.74 4.37 6.60
N ALA A 71 16.61 5.20 6.01
CA ALA A 71 17.99 5.37 6.46
C ALA A 71 18.07 5.89 7.90
N ALA A 72 17.23 6.86 8.27
CA ALA A 72 17.19 7.39 9.63
C ALA A 72 16.77 6.30 10.66
N VAL A 73 15.71 5.53 10.34
CA VAL A 73 15.28 4.42 11.21
C VAL A 73 16.33 3.33 11.27
N SER A 74 16.96 3.00 10.14
CA SER A 74 18.01 1.98 10.06
C SER A 74 19.27 2.39 10.81
N TRP A 75 19.63 3.66 10.76
CA TRP A 75 20.76 4.19 11.55
C TRP A 75 20.51 4.03 13.06
N LEU A 76 19.29 4.31 13.53
CA LEU A 76 18.91 4.11 14.94
C LEU A 76 18.85 2.62 15.34
N ALA A 77 18.47 1.75 14.40
CA ALA A 77 18.33 0.30 14.64
C ALA A 77 19.62 -0.49 14.42
N GLY A 78 20.72 0.14 13.97
CA GLY A 78 22.00 -0.50 13.71
C GLY A 78 22.14 -1.18 12.35
N GLY A 79 21.18 -0.99 11.42
CA GLY A 79 21.26 -1.50 10.06
C GLY A 79 19.93 -1.53 9.32
N VAL A 80 20.00 -1.70 7.99
CA VAL A 80 18.81 -1.85 7.13
C VAL A 80 18.29 -3.26 7.24
N SER A 81 16.99 -3.39 7.48
CA SER A 81 16.28 -4.66 7.60
C SER A 81 14.89 -4.57 6.99
N GLU A 82 14.18 -5.68 6.87
CA GLU A 82 12.78 -5.73 6.46
C GLU A 82 11.91 -4.84 7.37
N PHE A 83 12.16 -4.88 8.69
CA PHE A 83 11.49 -4.04 9.67
C PHE A 83 11.72 -2.55 9.39
N THR A 84 13.00 -2.13 9.30
CA THR A 84 13.33 -0.70 9.13
C THR A 84 12.87 -0.15 7.79
N THR A 85 12.80 -1.00 6.76
CA THR A 85 12.28 -0.64 5.43
C THR A 85 10.76 -0.40 5.44
N ARG A 86 9.98 -1.18 6.23
CA ARG A 86 8.52 -1.10 6.29
C ARG A 86 8.01 -0.11 7.34
N PHE A 87 8.78 0.12 8.39
CA PHE A 87 8.39 0.93 9.55
C PHE A 87 7.90 2.34 9.19
N PRO A 88 8.53 3.11 8.27
CA PRO A 88 8.04 4.44 7.88
C PRO A 88 6.60 4.42 7.34
N SER A 89 6.22 3.41 6.56
CA SER A 89 4.86 3.26 6.03
C SER A 89 3.84 3.02 7.14
N SER A 90 4.16 2.15 8.11
CA SER A 90 3.28 1.89 9.26
C SER A 90 3.09 3.13 10.14
N VAL A 91 4.16 3.85 10.44
CA VAL A 91 4.10 5.11 11.22
C VAL A 91 3.28 6.16 10.49
N ALA A 92 3.45 6.29 9.17
CA ALA A 92 2.66 7.21 8.36
C ALA A 92 1.15 6.86 8.40
N CYS A 93 0.81 5.57 8.27
CA CYS A 93 -0.57 5.10 8.39
C CYS A 93 -1.17 5.41 9.77
N ILE A 94 -0.47 5.05 10.85
CA ILE A 94 -0.92 5.30 12.23
C ILE A 94 -1.13 6.80 12.45
N SER A 95 -0.18 7.63 12.03
CA SER A 95 -0.26 9.10 12.18
C SER A 95 -1.46 9.66 11.41
N MET A 96 -1.69 9.21 10.18
CA MET A 96 -2.85 9.58 9.37
C MET A 96 -4.17 9.15 10.04
N LEU A 97 -4.25 7.92 10.52
CA LEU A 97 -5.44 7.38 11.21
C LEU A 97 -5.80 8.23 12.45
N LEU A 98 -4.81 8.52 13.29
CA LEU A 98 -5.00 9.29 14.52
C LEU A 98 -5.35 10.75 14.22
N PHE A 99 -4.71 11.35 13.21
CA PHE A 99 -5.03 12.72 12.80
C PHE A 99 -6.46 12.80 12.24
N PHE A 100 -6.82 11.87 11.34
CA PHE A 100 -8.16 11.82 10.76
C PHE A 100 -9.23 11.50 11.80
N PHE A 101 -8.96 10.60 12.74
CA PHE A 101 -9.82 10.37 13.92
C PHE A 101 -10.09 11.67 14.68
N CYS A 102 -9.06 12.45 15.02
CA CYS A 102 -9.22 13.72 15.71
C CYS A 102 -10.00 14.75 14.88
N PHE A 103 -9.73 14.78 13.57
CA PHE A 103 -10.41 15.67 12.61
C PHE A 103 -11.92 15.39 12.55
N ILE A 104 -12.32 14.12 12.43
CA ILE A 104 -13.74 13.71 12.39
C ILE A 104 -14.39 13.85 13.75
N ARG A 105 -13.71 13.45 14.85
CA ARG A 105 -14.25 13.54 16.21
C ARG A 105 -14.68 14.95 16.57
N LYS A 106 -13.88 15.95 16.21
CA LYS A 106 -14.17 17.36 16.51
C LYS A 106 -15.45 17.85 15.82
N ARG A 107 -15.82 17.28 14.65
CA ARG A 107 -16.91 17.77 13.79
C ARG A 107 -18.17 16.90 13.84
N LEU A 108 -18.01 15.61 13.89
CA LEU A 108 -19.10 14.64 13.73
C LEU A 108 -19.27 13.71 14.94
N GLY A 109 -18.48 13.94 16.00
CA GLY A 109 -18.55 13.20 17.24
C GLY A 109 -17.71 11.92 17.27
N GLN A 110 -17.57 11.38 18.47
CA GLN A 110 -16.63 10.30 18.78
C GLN A 110 -17.05 8.97 18.18
N GLU A 111 -18.33 8.63 18.18
CA GLU A 111 -18.83 7.35 17.65
C GLU A 111 -18.49 7.20 16.17
N LEU A 112 -18.79 8.23 15.37
CA LEU A 112 -18.52 8.22 13.95
C LEU A 112 -17.02 8.20 13.65
N ALA A 113 -16.21 8.92 14.45
CA ALA A 113 -14.77 8.92 14.31
C ALA A 113 -14.17 7.52 14.57
N VAL A 114 -14.61 6.83 15.64
CA VAL A 114 -14.19 5.45 15.95
C VAL A 114 -14.56 4.50 14.79
N LEU A 115 -15.80 4.57 14.33
CA LEU A 115 -16.27 3.70 13.25
C LEU A 115 -15.48 3.96 11.96
N THR A 116 -15.30 5.23 11.57
CA THR A 116 -14.52 5.61 10.38
C THR A 116 -13.09 5.07 10.45
N THR A 117 -12.44 5.22 11.61
CA THR A 117 -11.05 4.75 11.79
C THR A 117 -10.94 3.24 11.77
N LEU A 118 -11.88 2.51 12.37
CA LEU A 118 -11.90 1.05 12.33
C LEU A 118 -12.15 0.53 10.92
N LEU A 119 -13.08 1.12 10.18
CA LEU A 119 -13.33 0.76 8.77
C LEU A 119 -12.08 0.96 7.92
N LEU A 120 -11.35 2.06 8.16
CA LEU A 120 -10.12 2.36 7.44
C LEU A 120 -8.99 1.39 7.79
N LEU A 121 -8.78 1.13 9.09
CA LEU A 121 -7.75 0.20 9.59
C LEU A 121 -8.01 -1.25 9.13
N THR A 122 -9.28 -1.63 8.94
CA THR A 122 -9.70 -2.98 8.54
C THR A 122 -10.01 -3.09 7.05
N SER A 123 -9.75 -2.07 6.24
CA SER A 123 -9.81 -2.18 4.79
C SER A 123 -8.53 -2.86 4.25
N PHE A 124 -8.71 -3.84 3.36
CA PHE A 124 -7.61 -4.66 2.85
C PHE A 124 -6.47 -3.81 2.25
N GLU A 125 -6.78 -2.84 1.39
CA GLU A 125 -5.77 -2.07 0.67
C GLU A 125 -4.97 -1.13 1.59
N VAL A 126 -5.62 -0.55 2.61
CA VAL A 126 -4.93 0.31 3.59
C VAL A 126 -3.99 -0.54 4.44
N HIS A 127 -4.45 -1.70 4.94
CA HIS A 127 -3.62 -2.60 5.71
C HIS A 127 -2.40 -3.05 4.89
N ARG A 128 -2.63 -3.56 3.67
CA ARG A 128 -1.56 -4.01 2.76
C ARG A 128 -0.52 -2.92 2.47
N ALA A 129 -0.96 -1.67 2.27
CA ALA A 129 -0.06 -0.55 2.02
C ALA A 129 0.68 -0.07 3.28
N ALA A 130 0.06 -0.21 4.45
CA ALA A 130 0.64 0.20 5.73
C ALA A 130 1.80 -0.69 6.17
N VAL A 131 1.75 -2.00 5.87
CA VAL A 131 2.80 -2.97 6.25
C VAL A 131 3.83 -3.20 5.13
N ALA A 132 3.77 -2.44 4.03
CA ALA A 132 4.72 -2.55 2.92
C ALA A 132 5.76 -1.41 2.94
N GLY A 133 7.02 -1.73 2.67
CA GLY A 133 8.12 -0.76 2.55
C GLY A 133 8.07 0.00 1.21
N ARG A 134 7.03 0.84 1.01
CA ARG A 134 6.78 1.53 -0.26
C ARG A 134 6.38 3.00 -0.03
N LEU A 135 6.63 3.81 -1.06
CA LEU A 135 6.34 5.26 -1.04
C LEU A 135 4.86 5.60 -0.85
N ASP A 136 3.96 4.66 -1.22
CA ASP A 136 2.54 4.96 -1.40
C ASP A 136 1.87 5.43 -0.10
N MET A 137 2.02 4.68 1.01
CA MET A 137 1.37 5.01 2.27
C MET A 137 1.89 6.31 2.88
N LEU A 138 3.19 6.56 2.75
CA LEU A 138 3.81 7.79 3.25
C LEU A 138 3.25 9.02 2.50
N GLN A 139 3.18 8.96 1.16
CA GLN A 139 2.59 10.01 0.35
C GLN A 139 1.10 10.24 0.69
N VAL A 140 0.32 9.15 0.82
CA VAL A 140 -1.10 9.21 1.18
C VAL A 140 -1.31 9.92 2.51
N ALA A 141 -0.51 9.59 3.52
CA ALA A 141 -0.61 10.22 4.83
C ALA A 141 -0.41 11.74 4.74
N PHE A 142 0.60 12.19 4.02
CA PHE A 142 0.87 13.61 3.81
C PHE A 142 -0.26 14.32 3.04
N ILE A 143 -0.78 13.71 1.96
CA ILE A 143 -1.89 14.28 1.18
C ILE A 143 -3.14 14.42 2.06
N VAL A 144 -3.53 13.39 2.81
CA VAL A 144 -4.73 13.40 3.63
C VAL A 144 -4.61 14.41 4.78
N VAL A 145 -3.47 14.44 5.45
CA VAL A 145 -3.21 15.42 6.53
C VAL A 145 -3.22 16.84 5.98
N ALA A 146 -2.57 17.10 4.84
CA ALA A 146 -2.57 18.40 4.18
C ALA A 146 -3.99 18.85 3.81
N LEU A 147 -4.80 17.98 3.21
CA LEU A 147 -6.21 18.25 2.88
C LEU A 147 -7.01 18.64 4.13
N CYS A 148 -6.90 17.88 5.20
CA CYS A 148 -7.59 18.16 6.45
C CYS A 148 -7.14 19.49 7.08
N LEU A 149 -5.84 19.80 7.03
CA LEU A 149 -5.27 21.05 7.54
C LEU A 149 -5.71 22.26 6.70
N LEU A 150 -5.75 22.15 5.39
CA LEU A 150 -6.26 23.21 4.50
C LEU A 150 -7.77 23.45 4.71
N TYR A 151 -8.54 22.38 4.90
CA TYR A 151 -9.95 22.53 5.27
C TYR A 151 -10.11 23.27 6.61
N GLN A 152 -9.33 22.90 7.64
CA GLN A 152 -9.33 23.59 8.93
C GLN A 152 -8.94 25.06 8.80
N TRP A 153 -7.96 25.37 7.97
CA TRP A 153 -7.52 26.72 7.69
C TRP A 153 -8.65 27.60 7.09
N ASP A 154 -9.40 27.08 6.10
CA ASP A 154 -10.55 27.81 5.54
C ASP A 154 -11.70 27.92 6.56
N GLU A 155 -12.01 26.86 7.30
CA GLU A 155 -13.02 26.81 8.37
C GLU A 155 -12.74 27.86 9.46
N GLN A 156 -11.48 28.11 9.80
CA GLN A 156 -11.03 29.10 10.77
C GLN A 156 -10.97 30.54 10.21
N GLY A 157 -11.46 30.75 9.00
CA GLY A 157 -11.50 32.05 8.33
C GLY A 157 -10.14 32.51 7.81
N ARG A 158 -9.18 31.60 7.61
CA ARG A 158 -7.87 31.87 6.98
C ARG A 158 -7.01 32.88 7.75
N ARG A 159 -7.11 32.85 9.09
CA ARG A 159 -6.45 33.83 9.98
C ARG A 159 -4.93 33.69 10.02
N HIS A 160 -4.41 32.48 9.86
CA HIS A 160 -2.97 32.18 9.92
C HIS A 160 -2.55 31.48 8.64
N PHE A 161 -1.28 31.64 8.28
CA PHE A 161 -0.72 30.94 7.12
C PHE A 161 -0.54 29.45 7.44
N PRO A 162 -0.97 28.52 6.56
CA PRO A 162 -1.07 27.09 6.89
C PRO A 162 0.27 26.35 6.68
N TRP A 163 1.34 26.79 7.38
CA TRP A 163 2.69 26.22 7.22
C TRP A 163 2.75 24.71 7.35
N LEU A 164 2.01 24.14 8.31
CA LEU A 164 2.00 22.68 8.51
C LEU A 164 1.37 21.93 7.31
N ALA A 165 0.34 22.50 6.69
CA ALA A 165 -0.24 21.93 5.47
C ALA A 165 0.77 21.98 4.32
N ILE A 166 1.46 23.10 4.14
CA ILE A 166 2.48 23.27 3.10
C ILE A 166 3.65 22.31 3.34
N LEU A 167 4.09 22.14 4.58
CA LEU A 167 5.13 21.18 4.94
C LEU A 167 4.70 19.74 4.60
N CYS A 168 3.47 19.35 4.93
CA CYS A 168 2.93 18.04 4.54
C CYS A 168 2.89 17.89 3.01
N MET A 169 2.46 18.91 2.28
CA MET A 169 2.47 18.91 0.81
C MET A 169 3.90 18.73 0.27
N ALA A 170 4.88 19.45 0.83
CA ALA A 170 6.29 19.36 0.45
C ALA A 170 6.87 17.96 0.71
N CYS A 171 6.63 17.39 1.89
CA CYS A 171 7.04 16.02 2.21
C CYS A 171 6.36 14.99 1.28
N GLY A 172 5.08 15.17 0.99
CA GLY A 172 4.36 14.33 0.02
C GLY A 172 4.93 14.42 -1.39
N THR A 173 5.35 15.62 -1.80
CA THR A 173 5.99 15.88 -3.10
C THR A 173 7.40 15.26 -3.16
N LEU A 174 8.20 15.41 -2.11
CA LEU A 174 9.50 14.76 -1.96
C LEU A 174 9.42 13.23 -1.80
N THR A 175 8.23 12.66 -1.52
CA THR A 175 8.05 11.21 -1.44
C THR A 175 7.89 10.58 -2.83
N LYS A 176 7.04 11.15 -3.69
CA LYS A 176 6.67 10.47 -4.96
C LYS A 176 6.42 11.45 -6.13
N GLY A 177 6.70 12.72 -5.95
CA GLY A 177 6.55 13.74 -6.98
C GLY A 177 5.31 14.63 -6.81
N PRO A 178 4.95 15.43 -7.85
CA PRO A 178 4.07 16.60 -7.75
C PRO A 178 2.65 16.34 -7.23
N VAL A 179 2.16 15.11 -7.30
CA VAL A 179 0.79 14.76 -6.81
C VAL A 179 0.60 15.06 -5.32
N GLY A 180 1.71 15.11 -4.54
CA GLY A 180 1.69 15.55 -3.14
C GLY A 180 1.17 16.97 -2.95
N SER A 181 1.38 17.84 -3.95
CA SER A 181 0.89 19.23 -3.99
C SER A 181 -0.37 19.39 -4.85
N ILE A 182 -0.45 18.69 -5.97
CA ILE A 182 -1.56 18.81 -6.93
C ILE A 182 -2.89 18.47 -6.26
N PHE A 183 -2.99 17.37 -5.53
CA PHE A 183 -4.26 16.95 -4.96
C PHE A 183 -4.77 17.90 -3.88
N PRO A 184 -3.99 18.32 -2.87
CA PRO A 184 -4.45 19.32 -1.93
C PRO A 184 -4.86 20.64 -2.58
N CYS A 185 -4.08 21.14 -3.54
CA CYS A 185 -4.41 22.38 -4.26
C CYS A 185 -5.67 22.24 -5.14
N MET A 186 -5.81 21.16 -5.87
CA MET A 186 -6.96 20.89 -6.74
C MET A 186 -8.26 20.76 -5.92
N VAL A 187 -8.26 19.92 -4.90
CA VAL A 187 -9.45 19.69 -4.07
C VAL A 187 -9.85 20.95 -3.34
N MET A 188 -8.88 21.61 -2.69
CA MET A 188 -9.16 22.81 -1.90
C MET A 188 -9.52 24.00 -2.80
N GLY A 189 -8.89 24.14 -3.97
CA GLY A 189 -9.20 25.17 -4.95
C GLY A 189 -10.65 25.08 -5.44
N VAL A 190 -11.07 23.88 -5.87
CA VAL A 190 -12.46 23.64 -6.31
C VAL A 190 -13.44 23.84 -5.15
N TYR A 191 -13.11 23.35 -3.94
CA TYR A 191 -13.92 23.58 -2.75
C TYR A 191 -14.14 25.09 -2.48
N MET A 192 -13.07 25.89 -2.49
CA MET A 192 -13.16 27.34 -2.27
C MET A 192 -13.99 28.05 -3.34
N LEU A 193 -13.91 27.62 -4.61
CA LEU A 193 -14.73 28.16 -5.69
C LEU A 193 -16.22 27.86 -5.47
N LEU A 194 -16.57 26.62 -5.11
CA LEU A 194 -17.95 26.24 -4.80
C LEU A 194 -18.49 26.94 -3.56
N GLN A 195 -17.63 27.24 -2.59
CA GLN A 195 -17.94 28.08 -1.42
C GLN A 195 -17.96 29.59 -1.73
N LYS A 196 -17.88 29.98 -3.02
CA LYS A 196 -17.93 31.38 -3.45
C LYS A 196 -16.87 32.30 -2.85
N ARG A 197 -15.65 31.75 -2.56
CA ARG A 197 -14.54 32.54 -1.99
C ARG A 197 -13.88 33.51 -2.98
N GLY A 198 -14.31 33.51 -4.23
CA GLY A 198 -13.77 34.31 -5.35
C GLY A 198 -12.63 33.59 -6.06
N PHE A 199 -12.65 33.67 -7.41
CA PHE A 199 -11.69 32.94 -8.27
C PHE A 199 -10.24 33.34 -8.01
N TRP A 200 -9.92 34.63 -8.11
CA TRP A 200 -8.53 35.10 -7.97
C TRP A 200 -7.95 34.89 -6.58
N LYS A 201 -8.78 34.97 -5.53
CA LYS A 201 -8.35 34.64 -4.16
C LYS A 201 -8.04 33.15 -4.01
N SER A 202 -8.92 32.29 -4.51
CA SER A 202 -8.73 30.84 -4.44
C SER A 202 -7.50 30.41 -5.27
N PHE A 203 -7.37 30.93 -6.48
CA PHE A 203 -6.22 30.66 -7.34
C PHE A 203 -4.91 31.16 -6.73
N GLY A 204 -4.88 32.40 -6.21
CA GLY A 204 -3.67 32.98 -5.60
C GLY A 204 -3.18 32.16 -4.39
N TRP A 205 -4.08 31.72 -3.51
CA TRP A 205 -3.73 30.85 -2.39
C TRP A 205 -3.20 29.50 -2.85
N MET A 206 -3.92 28.82 -3.75
CA MET A 206 -3.51 27.49 -4.22
C MET A 206 -2.20 27.53 -5.00
N PHE A 207 -1.98 28.59 -5.80
CA PHE A 207 -0.71 28.80 -6.48
C PHE A 207 0.44 29.03 -5.48
N CYS A 208 0.25 29.88 -4.48
CA CYS A 208 1.23 30.13 -3.44
C CYS A 208 1.59 28.85 -2.66
N PHE A 209 0.59 28.07 -2.22
CA PHE A 209 0.82 26.83 -1.47
C PHE A 209 1.47 25.77 -2.34
N GLY A 210 1.01 25.62 -3.58
CA GLY A 210 1.61 24.72 -4.57
C GLY A 210 3.07 25.07 -4.84
N PHE A 211 3.37 26.36 -5.12
CA PHE A 211 4.73 26.81 -5.37
C PHE A 211 5.65 26.55 -4.17
N LEU A 212 5.26 26.96 -2.96
CA LEU A 212 6.07 26.73 -1.75
C LEU A 212 6.28 25.25 -1.45
N SER A 213 5.29 24.41 -1.71
CA SER A 213 5.38 22.98 -1.43
C SER A 213 6.19 22.20 -2.47
N VAL A 214 6.33 22.71 -3.70
CA VAL A 214 7.13 22.07 -4.75
C VAL A 214 8.59 22.58 -4.73
N LEU A 215 8.85 23.73 -4.10
CA LEU A 215 10.19 24.31 -4.03
C LEU A 215 11.26 23.36 -3.47
N PRO A 216 11.04 22.61 -2.36
CA PRO A 216 12.02 21.64 -1.88
C PRO A 216 12.35 20.53 -2.89
N LEU A 217 11.37 20.11 -3.72
CA LEU A 217 11.62 19.15 -4.78
C LEU A 217 12.55 19.73 -5.87
N PHE A 218 12.36 20.99 -6.26
CA PHE A 218 13.24 21.65 -7.22
C PHE A 218 14.65 21.85 -6.68
N ILE A 219 14.76 22.20 -5.39
CA ILE A 219 16.07 22.30 -4.73
C ILE A 219 16.77 20.93 -4.77
N TRP A 220 16.05 19.85 -4.41
CA TRP A 220 16.62 18.51 -4.48
C TRP A 220 17.00 18.11 -5.91
N PHE A 221 16.16 18.37 -6.92
CA PHE A 221 16.49 18.12 -8.32
C PHE A 221 17.76 18.82 -8.75
N TYR A 222 17.92 20.08 -8.36
CA TYR A 222 19.13 20.85 -8.68
C TYR A 222 20.39 20.24 -8.01
N LEU A 223 20.30 19.90 -6.73
CA LEU A 223 21.42 19.27 -6.01
C LEU A 223 21.76 17.88 -6.57
N ALA A 224 20.77 17.09 -6.93
CA ALA A 224 20.96 15.78 -7.54
C ALA A 224 21.54 15.89 -8.97
N TYR A 225 21.12 16.89 -9.74
CA TYR A 225 21.69 17.20 -11.04
C TYR A 225 23.18 17.55 -10.95
N LEU A 226 23.60 18.32 -9.94
CA LEU A 226 25.01 18.64 -9.76
C LEU A 226 25.89 17.40 -9.51
N GLN A 227 25.33 16.30 -9.04
CA GLN A 227 26.04 15.04 -8.78
C GLN A 227 25.87 14.02 -9.92
N GLY A 228 24.64 13.87 -10.46
CA GLY A 228 24.30 12.85 -11.44
C GLY A 228 24.26 13.34 -12.90
N GLY A 229 24.46 14.65 -13.13
CA GLY A 229 24.55 15.24 -14.47
C GLY A 229 23.32 15.01 -15.34
N GLN A 230 23.56 14.88 -16.65
CA GLN A 230 22.49 14.71 -17.65
C GLN A 230 21.77 13.37 -17.51
N GLU A 231 22.47 12.30 -17.11
CA GLU A 231 21.87 10.98 -16.88
C GLU A 231 20.71 11.03 -15.86
N PHE A 232 20.91 11.78 -14.77
CA PHE A 232 19.83 12.00 -13.79
C PHE A 232 18.63 12.73 -14.40
N VAL A 233 18.85 13.75 -15.24
CA VAL A 233 17.75 14.51 -15.86
C VAL A 233 16.97 13.63 -16.83
N ASP A 234 17.64 12.87 -17.69
CA ASP A 234 17.02 12.00 -18.68
C ASP A 234 16.15 10.93 -17.99
N LEU A 235 16.68 10.31 -16.94
CA LEU A 235 15.96 9.34 -16.13
C LEU A 235 14.70 9.95 -15.46
N MET A 236 14.81 11.16 -14.91
CA MET A 236 13.69 11.85 -14.28
C MET A 236 12.62 12.27 -15.29
N LEU A 237 13.01 12.69 -16.48
CA LEU A 237 12.09 13.01 -17.58
C LEU A 237 11.34 11.75 -18.04
N GLU A 238 12.04 10.66 -18.27
CA GLU A 238 11.42 9.38 -18.66
C GLU A 238 10.39 8.91 -17.62
N GLU A 239 10.77 8.91 -16.33
CA GLU A 239 9.87 8.46 -15.25
C GLU A 239 8.64 9.32 -15.05
N ASN A 240 8.73 10.63 -15.23
CA ASN A 240 7.61 11.53 -14.98
C ASN A 240 6.74 11.76 -16.22
N THR A 241 7.36 12.11 -17.37
CA THR A 241 6.63 12.40 -18.61
C THR A 241 6.31 11.13 -19.40
N GLY A 242 7.26 10.20 -19.51
CA GLY A 242 7.07 8.91 -20.20
C GLY A 242 5.97 8.08 -19.57
N ARG A 243 5.90 8.03 -18.24
CA ARG A 243 4.83 7.32 -17.51
C ARG A 243 3.45 7.95 -17.73
N PHE A 244 3.35 9.26 -17.82
CA PHE A 244 2.07 9.94 -18.07
C PHE A 244 1.62 9.74 -19.53
N ALA A 245 2.56 9.86 -20.48
CA ALA A 245 2.29 9.71 -21.91
C ALA A 245 2.19 8.24 -22.38
N GLY A 246 2.69 7.28 -21.59
CA GLY A 246 2.76 5.86 -21.96
C GLY A 246 3.88 5.57 -22.98
N THR A 247 4.98 6.34 -22.94
CA THR A 247 6.16 6.22 -23.83
C THR A 247 7.38 5.70 -23.09
N MET A 248 7.18 4.86 -22.06
CA MET A 248 8.27 4.29 -21.28
C MET A 248 9.02 3.19 -22.05
N SER A 249 10.32 3.10 -21.86
CA SER A 249 11.20 2.04 -22.43
C SER A 249 10.94 0.66 -21.79
N TYR A 250 10.22 0.58 -20.67
CA TYR A 250 9.89 -0.67 -19.96
C TYR A 250 8.40 -0.82 -19.68
N GLU A 251 7.95 -2.05 -19.38
CA GLU A 251 6.54 -2.37 -19.12
C GLU A 251 5.90 -1.44 -18.09
N SER A 252 4.98 -0.59 -18.55
CA SER A 252 4.13 0.19 -17.68
C SER A 252 2.91 -0.64 -17.25
N HIS A 253 2.38 -0.38 -16.05
CA HIS A 253 1.15 -1.03 -15.57
C HIS A 253 -0.08 -0.46 -16.29
N GLU A 254 -0.21 -0.69 -17.60
CA GLU A 254 -1.33 -0.20 -18.38
C GLU A 254 -2.59 -0.98 -18.05
N ASN A 255 -3.61 -0.27 -17.63
CA ASN A 255 -4.90 -0.85 -17.27
C ASN A 255 -6.05 0.04 -17.77
N PRO A 256 -7.18 -0.54 -18.17
CA PRO A 256 -8.36 0.22 -18.58
C PRO A 256 -9.00 0.98 -17.40
N ILE A 257 -9.89 1.94 -17.69
CA ILE A 257 -10.51 2.79 -16.66
C ILE A 257 -11.29 1.98 -15.62
N TRP A 258 -11.97 0.89 -16.04
CA TRP A 258 -12.72 0.03 -15.13
C TRP A 258 -11.86 -0.66 -14.06
N TYR A 259 -10.54 -0.77 -14.27
CA TYR A 259 -9.60 -1.29 -13.27
C TYR A 259 -9.68 -0.50 -11.95
N ASN A 260 -9.83 0.84 -12.01
CA ASN A 260 -9.96 1.67 -10.81
C ASN A 260 -11.22 1.33 -10.00
N PHE A 261 -12.33 0.99 -10.66
CA PHE A 261 -13.55 0.56 -9.97
C PHE A 261 -13.37 -0.81 -9.29
N LEU A 262 -12.75 -1.76 -9.99
CA LEU A 262 -12.47 -3.08 -9.42
C LEU A 262 -11.53 -2.97 -8.21
N THR A 263 -10.48 -2.16 -8.30
CA THR A 263 -9.52 -2.01 -7.20
C THR A 263 -10.16 -1.37 -5.97
N LEU A 264 -11.12 -0.47 -6.13
CA LEU A 264 -11.92 0.04 -5.01
C LEU A 264 -12.79 -1.06 -4.38
N ILE A 265 -13.46 -1.88 -5.19
CA ILE A 265 -14.28 -2.99 -4.68
C ILE A 265 -13.43 -3.96 -3.86
N TRP A 266 -12.29 -4.38 -4.39
CA TRP A 266 -11.36 -5.28 -3.70
C TRP A 266 -10.70 -4.66 -2.48
N GLY A 267 -10.25 -3.43 -2.60
CA GLY A 267 -9.50 -2.74 -1.55
C GLY A 267 -10.34 -2.44 -0.30
N TRP A 268 -11.67 -2.38 -0.45
CA TRP A 268 -12.60 -2.18 0.64
C TRP A 268 -13.20 -3.48 1.20
N ILE A 269 -12.75 -4.65 0.74
CA ILE A 269 -13.17 -5.92 1.38
C ILE A 269 -12.77 -5.89 2.86
N PRO A 270 -13.69 -6.32 3.78
CA PRO A 270 -15.00 -6.93 3.48
C PRO A 270 -16.18 -5.95 3.46
N TRP A 271 -15.96 -4.68 3.66
CA TRP A 271 -17.03 -3.68 3.80
C TRP A 271 -17.85 -3.49 2.53
N THR A 272 -17.23 -3.68 1.35
CA THR A 272 -17.94 -3.69 0.07
C THR A 272 -18.95 -4.85 -0.01
N LEU A 273 -18.62 -6.00 0.58
CA LEU A 273 -19.57 -7.14 0.63
C LEU A 273 -20.79 -6.80 1.49
N LEU A 274 -20.57 -6.13 2.64
CA LEU A 274 -21.66 -5.68 3.49
C LEU A 274 -22.52 -4.61 2.80
N PHE A 275 -21.88 -3.68 2.06
CA PHE A 275 -22.58 -2.67 1.27
C PHE A 275 -23.45 -3.32 0.20
N VAL A 276 -22.91 -4.23 -0.62
CA VAL A 276 -23.65 -4.94 -1.67
C VAL A 276 -24.81 -5.75 -1.06
N ALA A 277 -24.56 -6.49 0.01
CA ALA A 277 -25.61 -7.25 0.70
C ALA A 277 -26.74 -6.34 1.22
N SER A 278 -26.41 -5.11 1.65
CA SER A 278 -27.40 -4.15 2.12
C SER A 278 -28.34 -3.65 1.01
N LEU A 279 -27.83 -3.50 -0.24
CA LEU A 279 -28.66 -3.08 -1.38
C LEU A 279 -29.79 -4.07 -1.67
N PHE A 280 -29.53 -5.36 -1.55
CA PHE A 280 -30.56 -6.38 -1.72
C PHE A 280 -31.64 -6.33 -0.63
N THR A 281 -31.24 -6.02 0.62
CA THR A 281 -32.19 -5.91 1.73
C THR A 281 -33.05 -4.65 1.65
N LEU A 282 -32.50 -3.54 1.12
CA LEU A 282 -33.23 -2.28 0.94
C LEU A 282 -34.19 -2.37 -0.25
N ARG A 283 -33.77 -2.95 -1.38
CA ARG A 283 -34.60 -3.12 -2.58
C ARG A 283 -35.91 -3.86 -2.29
N ASN A 284 -35.87 -4.90 -1.45
CA ASN A 284 -37.05 -5.66 -1.07
C ASN A 284 -38.04 -4.84 -0.22
N LYS A 285 -37.58 -3.83 0.53
CA LYS A 285 -38.44 -2.93 1.33
C LYS A 285 -38.96 -1.74 0.52
N GLU A 286 -38.16 -1.19 -0.38
CA GLU A 286 -38.57 -0.08 -1.26
C GLU A 286 -39.50 -0.52 -2.38
N ALA A 287 -39.36 -1.74 -2.91
CA ALA A 287 -40.30 -2.31 -3.86
C ALA A 287 -41.72 -2.42 -3.27
N GLN A 288 -41.86 -2.60 -1.95
CA GLN A 288 -43.16 -2.57 -1.26
C GLN A 288 -43.69 -1.13 -1.05
N GLN A 289 -42.83 -0.11 -1.07
CA GLN A 289 -43.23 1.31 -0.89
C GLN A 289 -43.43 2.07 -2.22
N LEU A 290 -42.73 1.66 -3.31
CA LEU A 290 -42.79 2.31 -4.63
C LEU A 290 -44.10 2.07 -5.36
N THR A 291 -44.88 1.08 -4.98
CA THR A 291 -46.25 0.88 -5.49
C THR A 291 -47.25 1.96 -5.02
N MET A 292 -46.85 2.89 -4.18
CA MET A 292 -47.70 3.95 -3.64
C MET A 292 -47.42 5.39 -4.11
N ASN A 293 -46.36 5.64 -4.91
CA ASN A 293 -46.00 7.00 -5.31
C ASN A 293 -45.59 7.14 -6.81
N GLU A 294 -46.58 7.06 -7.71
CA GLU A 294 -46.39 7.30 -9.17
C GLU A 294 -46.41 8.78 -9.61
N SER A 295 -46.34 9.77 -8.76
CA SER A 295 -46.62 11.17 -9.11
C SER A 295 -45.41 12.11 -9.39
N GLN A 296 -44.17 11.56 -9.61
CA GLN A 296 -42.98 12.43 -9.88
C GLN A 296 -42.31 12.25 -11.25
N ALA A 297 -42.99 11.81 -12.27
CA ALA A 297 -42.41 11.40 -13.56
C ALA A 297 -42.28 12.50 -14.64
N THR A 298 -42.38 13.79 -14.35
CA THR A 298 -42.51 14.84 -15.41
C THR A 298 -41.35 15.81 -15.56
N LYS A 299 -40.22 15.64 -14.83
CA LYS A 299 -39.07 16.56 -15.03
C LYS A 299 -38.08 15.99 -16.06
N GLY A 300 -37.71 16.82 -17.07
CA GLY A 300 -36.71 16.48 -18.07
C GLY A 300 -35.33 16.17 -17.46
N TRP A 301 -34.47 15.41 -18.17
CA TRP A 301 -33.14 15.03 -17.72
C TRP A 301 -32.28 16.21 -17.26
N ALA A 302 -32.26 17.31 -18.03
CA ALA A 302 -31.47 18.49 -17.70
C ALA A 302 -31.88 19.16 -16.37
N SER A 303 -33.19 19.25 -16.10
CA SER A 303 -33.69 19.81 -14.84
C SER A 303 -33.35 18.93 -13.62
N ARG A 304 -33.32 17.58 -13.78
CA ARG A 304 -32.89 16.66 -12.74
C ARG A 304 -31.40 16.81 -12.43
N VAL A 305 -30.54 16.96 -13.45
CA VAL A 305 -29.10 17.19 -13.28
C VAL A 305 -28.88 18.54 -12.59
N GLN A 306 -29.60 19.59 -12.96
CA GLN A 306 -29.48 20.91 -12.35
C GLN A 306 -29.93 20.92 -10.88
N GLU A 307 -31.03 20.23 -10.56
CA GLU A 307 -31.47 20.05 -9.16
C GLU A 307 -30.47 19.24 -8.34
N TRP A 308 -29.95 18.14 -8.92
CA TRP A 308 -28.92 17.33 -8.28
C TRP A 308 -27.67 18.15 -8.00
N TRP A 309 -27.18 18.90 -8.98
CA TRP A 309 -26.01 19.78 -8.83
C TRP A 309 -26.23 20.84 -7.76
N LYS A 310 -27.40 21.47 -7.75
CA LYS A 310 -27.77 22.45 -6.72
C LYS A 310 -27.77 21.82 -5.33
N ARG A 311 -28.36 20.64 -5.16
CA ARG A 311 -28.34 19.89 -3.90
C ARG A 311 -26.94 19.49 -3.49
N PHE A 312 -26.12 19.07 -4.45
CA PHE A 312 -24.70 18.71 -4.22
C PHE A 312 -23.92 19.92 -3.68
N CYS A 313 -24.03 21.07 -4.30
CA CYS A 313 -23.36 22.31 -3.87
C CYS A 313 -23.90 22.88 -2.55
N GLN A 314 -25.13 22.56 -2.16
CA GLN A 314 -25.79 23.00 -0.92
C GLN A 314 -25.60 22.02 0.25
N GLN A 315 -24.81 20.96 0.11
CA GLN A 315 -24.49 20.05 1.21
C GLN A 315 -23.73 20.78 2.31
N ASP A 316 -23.66 20.11 3.48
CA ASP A 316 -22.77 20.52 4.54
C ASP A 316 -21.33 20.70 4.01
N PRO A 317 -20.63 21.79 4.38
CA PRO A 317 -19.30 22.09 3.85
C PRO A 317 -18.29 20.94 3.99
N LEU A 318 -18.32 20.20 5.09
CA LEU A 318 -17.46 19.04 5.30
C LEU A 318 -17.80 17.89 4.34
N GLN A 319 -19.11 17.63 4.13
CA GLN A 319 -19.55 16.59 3.20
C GLN A 319 -19.15 16.93 1.77
N LEU A 320 -19.38 18.19 1.35
CA LEU A 320 -18.95 18.67 0.03
C LEU A 320 -17.44 18.51 -0.16
N PHE A 321 -16.62 18.93 0.82
CA PHE A 321 -15.17 18.79 0.78
C PHE A 321 -14.74 17.33 0.63
N CYS A 322 -15.30 16.41 1.44
CA CYS A 322 -14.99 14.98 1.35
C CYS A 322 -15.41 14.37 0.01
N TRP A 323 -16.56 14.75 -0.55
CA TRP A 323 -16.96 14.32 -1.89
C TRP A 323 -16.00 14.83 -2.97
N LEU A 324 -15.56 16.09 -2.89
CA LEU A 324 -14.60 16.64 -3.84
C LEU A 324 -13.26 15.91 -3.76
N ALA A 325 -12.79 15.58 -2.55
CA ALA A 325 -11.57 14.79 -2.37
C ALA A 325 -11.70 13.41 -3.05
N VAL A 326 -12.83 12.72 -2.89
CA VAL A 326 -13.06 11.42 -3.54
C VAL A 326 -13.15 11.58 -5.05
N LEU A 327 -14.00 12.48 -5.56
CA LEU A 327 -14.32 12.58 -6.98
C LEU A 327 -13.14 13.10 -7.81
N LEU A 328 -12.49 14.19 -7.35
CA LEU A 328 -11.43 14.82 -8.13
C LEU A 328 -10.17 13.92 -8.20
N ILE A 329 -9.78 13.29 -7.10
CA ILE A 329 -8.64 12.37 -7.08
C ILE A 329 -8.95 11.11 -7.91
N PHE A 330 -10.16 10.57 -7.81
CA PHE A 330 -10.57 9.42 -8.62
C PHE A 330 -10.54 9.73 -10.12
N VAL A 331 -11.16 10.86 -10.53
CA VAL A 331 -11.17 11.29 -11.93
C VAL A 331 -9.75 11.54 -12.44
N PHE A 332 -8.90 12.18 -11.64
CA PHE A 332 -7.50 12.39 -12.01
C PHE A 332 -6.80 11.07 -12.35
N TYR A 333 -6.96 10.03 -11.53
CA TYR A 333 -6.34 8.72 -11.79
C TYR A 333 -7.04 7.88 -12.86
N CYS A 334 -8.18 8.31 -13.39
CA CYS A 334 -8.76 7.72 -14.60
C CYS A 334 -8.05 8.15 -15.89
N ILE A 335 -7.35 9.29 -15.88
CA ILE A 335 -6.71 9.88 -17.08
C ILE A 335 -5.44 9.11 -17.49
N PRO A 336 -4.43 8.88 -16.64
CA PRO A 336 -3.20 8.20 -17.04
C PRO A 336 -3.44 6.75 -17.50
N LYS A 337 -2.64 6.28 -18.47
CA LYS A 337 -2.69 4.88 -18.92
C LYS A 337 -2.23 3.92 -17.81
N SER A 338 -1.15 4.26 -17.11
CA SER A 338 -0.64 3.47 -16.00
C SER A 338 -1.52 3.62 -14.76
N LYS A 339 -2.11 2.51 -14.29
CA LYS A 339 -3.01 2.45 -13.14
C LYS A 339 -2.58 1.36 -12.17
N ARG A 340 -2.58 1.71 -10.87
CA ARG A 340 -2.30 0.77 -9.77
C ARG A 340 -3.30 0.99 -8.64
N SER A 341 -3.66 -0.08 -7.92
CA SER A 341 -4.61 -0.01 -6.79
C SER A 341 -4.22 1.03 -5.75
N VAL A 342 -2.94 1.13 -5.42
CA VAL A 342 -2.39 2.06 -4.42
C VAL A 342 -2.55 3.54 -4.79
N TYR A 343 -2.79 3.88 -6.04
CA TYR A 343 -2.99 5.27 -6.44
C TYR A 343 -4.28 5.88 -5.88
N LEU A 344 -5.28 5.04 -5.62
CA LEU A 344 -6.55 5.48 -5.06
C LEU A 344 -6.56 5.58 -3.52
N LEU A 345 -5.49 5.18 -2.83
CA LEU A 345 -5.41 5.25 -1.37
C LEU A 345 -5.74 6.62 -0.77
N PRO A 346 -5.40 7.78 -1.38
CA PRO A 346 -5.75 9.09 -0.80
C PRO A 346 -7.25 9.32 -0.62
N ILE A 347 -8.12 8.63 -1.37
CA ILE A 347 -9.58 8.78 -1.22
C ILE A 347 -10.16 7.90 -0.10
N TYR A 348 -9.44 6.89 0.38
CA TYR A 348 -9.93 5.94 1.37
C TYR A 348 -10.41 6.56 2.69
N PRO A 349 -9.72 7.53 3.32
CA PRO A 349 -10.19 8.15 4.55
C PRO A 349 -11.55 8.85 4.38
N PHE A 350 -11.75 9.53 3.25
CA PHE A 350 -13.00 10.22 2.95
C PHE A 350 -14.12 9.23 2.61
N MET A 351 -13.82 8.16 1.90
CA MET A 351 -14.77 7.05 1.65
C MET A 351 -15.14 6.34 2.97
N ALA A 352 -14.18 6.12 3.87
CA ALA A 352 -14.44 5.52 5.18
C ALA A 352 -15.48 6.32 5.98
N LEU A 353 -15.43 7.64 5.90
CA LEU A 353 -16.42 8.50 6.52
C LEU A 353 -17.83 8.26 5.95
N PHE A 354 -17.96 8.21 4.62
CA PHE A 354 -19.26 7.94 3.98
C PHE A 354 -19.76 6.54 4.30
N PHE A 355 -18.89 5.53 4.27
CA PHE A 355 -19.25 4.18 4.71
C PHE A 355 -19.69 4.14 6.17
N ALA A 356 -18.99 4.83 7.08
CA ALA A 356 -19.34 4.89 8.48
C ALA A 356 -20.71 5.54 8.70
N GLN A 357 -20.99 6.64 8.01
CA GLN A 357 -22.31 7.29 8.06
C GLN A 357 -23.41 6.39 7.53
N TYR A 358 -23.16 5.71 6.41
CA TYR A 358 -24.09 4.77 5.80
C TYR A 358 -24.39 3.58 6.74
N LEU A 359 -23.35 2.92 7.25
CA LEU A 359 -23.50 1.76 8.13
C LEU A 359 -24.15 2.12 9.46
N ARG A 360 -23.89 3.32 10.01
CA ARG A 360 -24.59 3.81 11.20
C ARG A 360 -26.10 3.92 10.95
N ARG A 361 -26.51 4.56 9.84
CA ARG A 361 -27.93 4.67 9.46
C ARG A 361 -28.57 3.29 9.20
N LEU A 362 -27.81 2.40 8.56
CA LEU A 362 -28.27 1.02 8.30
C LEU A 362 -28.46 0.25 9.60
N ALA A 363 -27.59 0.43 10.59
CA ALA A 363 -27.67 -0.20 11.90
C ALA A 363 -28.91 0.23 12.70
N GLU A 364 -29.40 1.44 12.48
CA GLU A 364 -30.65 1.93 13.08
C GLU A 364 -31.91 1.25 12.50
N ARG A 365 -31.82 0.69 11.27
CA ARG A 365 -32.94 0.02 10.59
C ARG A 365 -33.11 -1.46 10.97
N GLY A 366 -32.13 -2.06 11.64
CA GLY A 366 -32.22 -3.43 12.16
C GLY A 366 -30.88 -4.17 12.22
N SER A 367 -30.87 -5.25 12.98
CA SER A 367 -29.66 -6.03 13.29
C SER A 367 -29.49 -7.30 12.45
N ARG A 368 -30.54 -7.77 11.71
CA ARG A 368 -30.52 -9.07 11.00
C ARG A 368 -29.37 -9.19 9.98
N LEU A 369 -29.14 -8.15 9.17
CA LEU A 369 -28.06 -8.14 8.19
C LEU A 369 -26.69 -8.26 8.87
N PHE A 370 -26.44 -7.45 9.89
CA PHE A 370 -25.18 -7.44 10.64
C PHE A 370 -24.94 -8.76 11.37
N ARG A 371 -26.00 -9.38 11.91
CA ARG A 371 -25.94 -10.71 12.53
C ARG A 371 -25.54 -11.77 11.51
N ASN A 372 -26.18 -11.79 10.34
CA ASN A 372 -25.85 -12.75 9.28
C ASN A 372 -24.39 -12.55 8.81
N PHE A 373 -23.95 -11.30 8.67
CA PHE A 373 -22.58 -10.99 8.32
C PHE A 373 -21.58 -11.46 9.40
N SER A 374 -21.94 -11.31 10.69
CA SER A 374 -21.16 -11.86 11.81
C SER A 374 -21.06 -13.39 11.77
N ILE A 375 -22.15 -14.07 11.41
CA ILE A 375 -22.14 -15.54 11.26
C ILE A 375 -21.19 -15.95 10.15
N VAL A 376 -21.25 -15.29 8.98
CA VAL A 376 -20.36 -15.58 7.84
C VAL A 376 -18.90 -15.41 8.23
N PHE A 377 -18.53 -14.27 8.85
CA PHE A 377 -17.14 -14.01 9.25
C PHE A 377 -16.68 -14.89 10.41
N GLY A 378 -17.57 -15.21 11.35
CA GLY A 378 -17.29 -16.19 12.41
C GLY A 378 -17.03 -17.58 11.83
N SER A 379 -17.87 -18.03 10.90
CA SER A 379 -17.69 -19.32 10.21
C SER A 379 -16.40 -19.35 9.39
N LEU A 380 -16.03 -18.24 8.71
CA LEU A 380 -14.76 -18.11 8.01
C LEU A 380 -13.57 -18.27 8.95
N GLY A 381 -13.59 -17.63 10.12
CA GLY A 381 -12.52 -17.75 11.12
C GLY A 381 -12.36 -19.18 11.64
N VAL A 382 -13.45 -19.87 11.92
CA VAL A 382 -13.42 -21.30 12.30
C VAL A 382 -12.84 -22.14 11.15
N LEU A 383 -13.34 -21.93 9.92
CA LEU A 383 -12.89 -22.67 8.75
C LEU A 383 -11.38 -22.50 8.50
N LEU A 384 -10.87 -21.26 8.56
CA LEU A 384 -9.44 -20.99 8.36
C LEU A 384 -8.60 -21.65 9.45
N THR A 385 -9.05 -21.62 10.71
CA THR A 385 -8.35 -22.27 11.80
C THR A 385 -8.34 -23.80 11.63
N LEU A 386 -9.48 -24.40 11.28
CA LEU A 386 -9.57 -25.84 11.00
C LEU A 386 -8.72 -26.25 9.81
N LEU A 387 -8.73 -25.47 8.74
CA LEU A 387 -7.89 -25.71 7.56
C LEU A 387 -6.40 -25.69 7.92
N PHE A 388 -5.97 -24.72 8.75
CA PHE A 388 -4.59 -24.67 9.23
C PHE A 388 -4.21 -25.96 9.99
N PHE A 389 -5.08 -26.42 10.91
CA PHE A 389 -4.83 -27.67 11.63
C PHE A 389 -4.86 -28.90 10.70
N ALA A 390 -5.75 -28.95 9.72
CA ALA A 390 -5.77 -30.03 8.73
C ALA A 390 -4.46 -30.09 7.92
N ILE A 391 -3.90 -28.93 7.55
CA ILE A 391 -2.57 -28.85 6.90
C ILE A 391 -1.49 -29.38 7.83
N ARG A 392 -1.47 -28.93 9.08
CA ARG A 392 -0.47 -29.37 10.09
C ARG A 392 -0.49 -30.88 10.36
N LEU A 393 -1.65 -31.48 10.34
CA LEU A 393 -1.84 -32.93 10.53
C LEU A 393 -1.60 -33.76 9.24
N GLY A 394 -1.24 -33.11 8.12
CA GLY A 394 -1.01 -33.80 6.86
C GLY A 394 -2.29 -34.35 6.19
N LEU A 395 -3.47 -33.85 6.60
CA LEU A 395 -4.76 -34.28 6.04
C LEU A 395 -5.06 -33.68 4.66
N VAL A 396 -4.29 -32.66 4.26
CA VAL A 396 -4.43 -32.00 2.95
C VAL A 396 -3.38 -32.61 2.00
N PRO A 397 -3.76 -33.43 1.00
CA PRO A 397 -2.82 -34.05 0.10
C PRO A 397 -2.28 -33.06 -0.93
N ASP A 398 -1.03 -33.23 -1.36
CA ASP A 398 -0.36 -32.38 -2.34
C ASP A 398 -1.11 -32.29 -3.67
N ALA A 399 -1.85 -33.34 -4.05
CA ALA A 399 -2.68 -33.39 -5.28
C ALA A 399 -3.74 -32.28 -5.35
N ILE A 400 -4.20 -31.73 -4.22
CA ILE A 400 -5.16 -30.61 -4.18
C ILE A 400 -4.53 -29.32 -4.76
N MET A 401 -3.19 -29.19 -4.73
CA MET A 401 -2.48 -28.02 -5.24
C MET A 401 -2.46 -27.93 -6.78
N GLY A 402 -3.08 -28.88 -7.46
CA GLY A 402 -3.25 -28.90 -8.92
C GLY A 402 -2.01 -29.39 -9.69
N HIS A 403 -2.12 -29.38 -11.03
CA HIS A 403 -1.07 -29.86 -11.95
C HIS A 403 -0.56 -28.74 -12.87
N GLY A 404 -0.92 -27.46 -12.61
CA GLY A 404 -0.56 -26.34 -13.46
C GLY A 404 0.84 -25.77 -13.18
N ARG A 405 1.18 -24.73 -13.91
CA ARG A 405 2.47 -23.99 -13.86
C ARG A 405 2.89 -23.58 -12.44
N HIS A 406 1.96 -23.41 -11.50
CA HIS A 406 2.19 -23.01 -10.12
C HIS A 406 2.05 -24.15 -9.11
N ALA A 407 1.85 -25.39 -9.55
CA ALA A 407 1.62 -26.54 -8.66
C ALA A 407 2.78 -26.74 -7.69
N ALA A 408 4.03 -26.72 -8.17
CA ALA A 408 5.21 -26.88 -7.34
C ALA A 408 5.35 -25.78 -6.26
N GLU A 409 5.04 -24.54 -6.62
CA GLU A 409 5.03 -23.41 -5.67
C GLU A 409 3.95 -23.61 -4.60
N ASN A 410 2.74 -24.00 -5.01
CA ASN A 410 1.62 -24.24 -4.10
C ASN A 410 1.89 -25.41 -3.14
N VAL A 411 2.52 -26.48 -3.63
CA VAL A 411 3.00 -27.60 -2.76
C VAL A 411 4.05 -27.10 -1.78
N GLY A 412 4.97 -26.24 -2.22
CA GLY A 412 5.95 -25.60 -1.36
C GLY A 412 5.31 -24.78 -0.22
N PHE A 413 4.21 -24.08 -0.48
CA PHE A 413 3.45 -23.33 0.54
C PHE A 413 2.78 -24.28 1.55
N LEU A 414 2.19 -25.37 1.04
CA LEU A 414 1.55 -26.39 1.89
C LEU A 414 2.58 -27.01 2.84
N HIS A 415 3.74 -27.42 2.32
CA HIS A 415 4.82 -28.00 3.11
C HIS A 415 5.39 -26.97 4.10
N ALA A 416 5.57 -25.72 3.71
CA ALA A 416 6.01 -24.66 4.62
C ALA A 416 5.07 -24.50 5.82
N LEU A 417 3.75 -24.45 5.57
CA LEU A 417 2.76 -24.39 6.66
C LEU A 417 2.73 -25.65 7.50
N ARG A 418 2.97 -26.85 6.91
CA ARG A 418 2.98 -28.12 7.61
C ARG A 418 4.22 -28.30 8.49
N ASP A 419 5.41 -27.94 7.98
CA ASP A 419 6.68 -28.39 8.55
C ASP A 419 7.40 -27.29 9.37
N THR A 420 7.02 -26.00 9.23
CA THR A 420 7.63 -24.91 10.01
C THR A 420 7.36 -25.09 11.51
N TYR A 421 8.40 -24.94 12.32
CA TYR A 421 8.26 -24.91 13.78
C TYR A 421 7.57 -23.65 14.25
N PHE A 422 6.57 -23.80 15.09
CA PHE A 422 5.85 -22.70 15.74
C PHE A 422 6.03 -22.80 17.25
N ASP A 423 6.48 -21.71 17.87
CA ASP A 423 6.58 -21.57 19.32
C ASP A 423 5.20 -21.23 19.95
N PHE A 424 5.17 -21.04 21.25
CA PHE A 424 3.93 -20.74 21.98
C PHE A 424 3.24 -19.44 21.50
N ALA A 425 4.03 -18.41 21.17
CA ALA A 425 3.47 -17.14 20.70
C ALA A 425 2.77 -17.31 19.34
N HIS A 426 3.37 -18.05 18.41
CA HIS A 426 2.76 -18.38 17.12
C HIS A 426 1.45 -19.16 17.28
N TRP A 427 1.36 -20.10 18.22
CA TRP A 427 0.12 -20.82 18.50
C TRP A 427 -0.99 -19.91 19.02
N LEU A 428 -0.67 -18.90 19.83
CA LEU A 428 -1.65 -17.89 20.24
C LEU A 428 -2.18 -17.09 19.03
N LEU A 429 -1.30 -16.72 18.10
CA LEU A 429 -1.70 -16.01 16.87
C LEU A 429 -2.59 -16.87 15.96
N ILE A 430 -2.28 -18.17 15.82
CA ILE A 430 -3.10 -19.12 15.05
C ILE A 430 -4.51 -19.26 15.62
N LEU A 431 -4.68 -19.15 16.93
CA LEU A 431 -5.98 -19.25 17.59
C LEU A 431 -6.76 -17.92 17.61
N LEU A 432 -6.16 -16.78 17.28
CA LEU A 432 -6.86 -15.48 17.26
C LEU A 432 -8.12 -15.47 16.38
N PRO A 433 -8.14 -16.01 15.15
CA PRO A 433 -9.36 -16.07 14.33
C PRO A 433 -10.47 -16.88 15.00
N LEU A 434 -10.14 -17.95 15.71
CA LEU A 434 -11.10 -18.75 16.48
C LEU A 434 -11.68 -17.94 17.64
N VAL A 435 -10.86 -17.21 18.39
CA VAL A 435 -11.32 -16.32 19.48
C VAL A 435 -12.26 -15.24 18.93
N GLY A 436 -11.89 -14.59 17.83
CA GLY A 436 -12.76 -13.63 17.13
C GLY A 436 -14.10 -14.24 16.70
N ALA A 437 -14.08 -15.46 16.15
CA ALA A 437 -15.29 -16.20 15.77
C ALA A 437 -16.20 -16.51 16.97
N LEU A 438 -15.63 -16.98 18.07
CA LEU A 438 -16.38 -17.26 19.31
C LEU A 438 -17.02 -15.97 19.87
N CYS A 439 -16.33 -14.84 19.82
CA CYS A 439 -16.89 -13.56 20.19
C CYS A 439 -18.09 -13.19 19.30
N LEU A 440 -17.98 -13.36 17.96
CA LEU A 440 -19.08 -13.09 17.05
C LEU A 440 -20.30 -14.01 17.30
N PHE A 441 -20.09 -15.30 17.49
CA PHE A 441 -21.17 -16.24 17.81
C PHE A 441 -21.84 -15.93 19.16
N ARG A 442 -21.05 -15.47 20.16
CA ARG A 442 -21.60 -15.00 21.43
C ARG A 442 -22.50 -13.78 21.25
N LEU A 443 -22.09 -12.81 20.39
CA LEU A 443 -22.93 -11.65 20.04
C LEU A 443 -24.23 -12.11 19.35
N CYS A 444 -24.17 -13.08 18.45
CA CYS A 444 -25.34 -13.63 17.76
C CYS A 444 -26.30 -14.30 18.74
N ARG A 445 -25.81 -15.11 19.69
CA ARG A 445 -26.62 -15.77 20.74
C ARG A 445 -27.29 -14.78 21.68
N ARG A 446 -26.59 -13.69 22.02
CA ARG A 446 -27.10 -12.63 22.89
C ARG A 446 -28.03 -11.65 22.17
N GLN A 447 -28.31 -11.83 20.90
CA GLN A 447 -29.10 -10.91 20.07
C GLN A 447 -28.61 -9.47 20.20
N ALA A 448 -27.29 -9.27 20.17
CA ALA A 448 -26.66 -7.98 20.35
C ALA A 448 -27.11 -6.96 19.29
N SER A 449 -26.89 -5.68 19.57
CA SER A 449 -27.24 -4.59 18.66
C SER A 449 -26.45 -4.67 17.34
N ALA A 450 -26.97 -4.09 16.27
CA ALA A 450 -26.29 -3.98 14.97
C ALA A 450 -24.90 -3.35 15.09
N ARG A 451 -24.74 -2.36 15.99
CA ARG A 451 -23.45 -1.71 16.28
C ARG A 451 -22.45 -2.68 16.91
N ALA A 452 -22.89 -3.50 17.87
CA ALA A 452 -22.03 -4.51 18.49
C ALA A 452 -21.53 -5.53 17.46
N HIS A 453 -22.38 -5.97 16.53
CA HIS A 453 -22.00 -6.83 15.42
C HIS A 453 -20.97 -6.16 14.50
N LEU A 454 -21.15 -4.88 14.16
CA LEU A 454 -20.23 -4.12 13.31
C LEU A 454 -18.84 -4.01 13.93
N TYR A 455 -18.75 -3.64 15.23
CA TYR A 455 -17.48 -3.61 15.95
C TYR A 455 -16.88 -5.01 16.15
N GLY A 456 -17.72 -6.03 16.36
CA GLY A 456 -17.29 -7.41 16.45
C GLY A 456 -16.62 -7.90 15.15
N VAL A 457 -17.23 -7.60 13.99
CA VAL A 457 -16.64 -7.93 12.68
C VAL A 457 -15.33 -7.18 12.46
N ALA A 458 -15.24 -5.89 12.81
CA ALA A 458 -13.98 -5.17 12.74
C ALA A 458 -12.91 -5.83 13.64
N GLY A 459 -13.25 -6.21 14.87
CA GLY A 459 -12.34 -6.96 15.76
C GLY A 459 -11.90 -8.31 15.18
N MET A 460 -12.80 -9.05 14.56
CA MET A 460 -12.48 -10.30 13.86
C MET A 460 -11.49 -10.09 12.72
N LEU A 461 -11.66 -9.02 11.93
CA LEU A 461 -10.73 -8.68 10.84
C LEU A 461 -9.33 -8.33 11.37
N LEU A 462 -9.25 -7.62 12.49
CA LEU A 462 -7.95 -7.35 13.13
C LEU A 462 -7.28 -8.64 13.60
N CYS A 463 -8.04 -9.59 14.17
CA CYS A 463 -7.52 -10.91 14.51
C CYS A 463 -7.00 -11.65 13.27
N LEU A 464 -7.72 -11.58 12.14
CA LEU A 464 -7.29 -12.17 10.87
C LEU A 464 -6.02 -11.51 10.33
N PHE A 465 -5.90 -10.18 10.36
CA PHE A 465 -4.72 -9.47 9.88
C PHE A 465 -3.48 -9.81 10.74
N VAL A 466 -3.63 -9.82 12.06
CA VAL A 466 -2.55 -10.19 12.97
C VAL A 466 -2.09 -11.64 12.75
N ALA A 467 -3.02 -12.58 12.58
CA ALA A 467 -2.69 -13.98 12.28
C ALA A 467 -2.06 -14.11 10.87
N PHE A 468 -2.53 -13.34 9.91
CA PHE A 468 -1.98 -13.33 8.55
C PHE A 468 -0.55 -12.82 8.54
N ASP A 469 -0.29 -11.66 9.14
CA ASP A 469 1.04 -11.03 9.14
C ASP A 469 2.05 -11.77 10.04
N GLY A 470 1.58 -12.36 11.15
CA GLY A 470 2.46 -13.07 12.09
C GLY A 470 2.73 -14.53 11.74
N ILE A 471 1.85 -15.19 10.97
CA ILE A 471 1.96 -16.62 10.67
C ILE A 471 2.02 -16.91 9.18
N TYR A 472 0.93 -16.56 8.46
CA TYR A 472 0.79 -16.96 7.07
C TYR A 472 1.82 -16.28 6.17
N GLN A 473 1.97 -14.98 6.29
CA GLN A 473 2.87 -14.22 5.43
C GLN A 473 4.35 -14.60 5.66
N PRO A 474 4.89 -14.67 6.90
CA PRO A 474 6.27 -15.12 7.11
C PRO A 474 6.51 -16.54 6.62
N THR A 475 5.60 -17.46 6.87
CA THR A 475 5.77 -18.88 6.54
C THR A 475 5.71 -19.12 5.02
N VAL A 476 4.64 -18.62 4.36
CA VAL A 476 4.39 -18.88 2.93
C VAL A 476 5.28 -18.01 2.04
N VAL A 477 5.43 -16.73 2.40
CA VAL A 477 6.17 -15.77 1.58
C VAL A 477 7.67 -16.01 1.63
N SER A 478 8.20 -16.52 2.75
CA SER A 478 9.62 -16.92 2.86
C SER A 478 10.04 -17.95 1.81
N THR A 479 9.10 -18.79 1.34
CA THR A 479 9.38 -19.75 0.25
C THR A 479 9.64 -19.09 -1.10
N LYS A 480 9.11 -17.87 -1.30
CA LYS A 480 9.28 -17.06 -2.53
C LYS A 480 10.47 -16.12 -2.50
N SER A 481 11.13 -15.98 -1.34
CA SER A 481 12.22 -15.02 -1.21
C SER A 481 13.50 -15.51 -1.87
N ASP A 482 14.21 -14.59 -2.52
CA ASP A 482 15.50 -14.85 -3.17
C ASP A 482 16.68 -14.84 -2.16
N LYS A 483 16.42 -14.75 -0.86
CA LYS A 483 17.45 -14.83 0.19
C LYS A 483 18.31 -16.08 0.06
N LYS A 484 17.71 -17.21 -0.38
CA LYS A 484 18.43 -18.46 -0.60
C LYS A 484 19.44 -18.36 -1.76
N ILE A 485 19.13 -17.60 -2.81
CA ILE A 485 20.06 -17.34 -3.92
C ILE A 485 21.23 -16.50 -3.41
N ALA A 486 20.93 -15.40 -2.69
CA ALA A 486 21.94 -14.54 -2.11
C ALA A 486 22.88 -15.31 -1.16
N GLN A 487 22.33 -16.17 -0.29
CA GLN A 487 23.14 -16.98 0.63
C GLN A 487 24.10 -17.89 -0.12
N ARG A 488 23.65 -18.61 -1.17
CA ARG A 488 24.53 -19.44 -2.01
C ARG A 488 25.63 -18.63 -2.68
N LEU A 489 25.34 -17.41 -3.12
CA LEU A 489 26.35 -16.53 -3.73
C LEU A 489 27.36 -16.04 -2.69
N ILE A 490 26.95 -15.76 -1.45
CA ILE A 490 27.84 -15.42 -0.34
C ILE A 490 28.76 -16.60 -0.01
N ASP A 491 28.22 -17.81 0.02
CA ASP A 491 29.00 -19.03 0.31
C ASP A 491 30.06 -19.30 -0.78
N LEU A 492 29.76 -18.95 -2.05
CA LEU A 492 30.70 -19.08 -3.17
C LEU A 492 31.75 -17.96 -3.21
N GLN A 493 31.35 -16.74 -2.90
CA GLN A 493 32.20 -15.54 -2.90
C GLN A 493 31.79 -14.60 -1.76
N PRO A 494 32.43 -14.75 -0.58
CA PRO A 494 32.09 -13.94 0.59
C PRO A 494 32.31 -12.44 0.42
N GLU A 495 33.26 -12.03 -0.38
CA GLU A 495 33.65 -10.63 -0.60
C GLU A 495 33.71 -10.28 -2.09
N GLY A 496 33.70 -8.97 -2.39
CA GLY A 496 33.81 -8.43 -3.75
C GLY A 496 32.49 -8.41 -4.51
N HIS A 497 32.55 -7.98 -5.76
CA HIS A 497 31.38 -7.84 -6.63
C HIS A 497 30.95 -9.20 -7.19
N LEU A 498 29.65 -9.34 -7.32
CA LEU A 498 28.94 -10.42 -8.03
C LEU A 498 28.22 -9.80 -9.22
N TYR A 499 27.86 -10.62 -10.21
CA TYR A 499 27.36 -10.09 -11.48
C TYR A 499 25.97 -10.63 -11.82
N SER A 500 25.19 -9.81 -12.55
CA SER A 500 23.92 -10.22 -13.17
C SER A 500 23.91 -9.86 -14.65
N TYR A 501 23.09 -10.57 -15.43
CA TYR A 501 22.87 -10.30 -16.85
C TYR A 501 21.38 -10.14 -17.15
N GLY A 502 21.06 -9.16 -18.00
CA GLY A 502 19.76 -8.95 -18.62
C GLY A 502 18.66 -8.40 -17.70
N LEU A 503 18.86 -8.37 -16.35
CA LEU A 503 17.79 -7.98 -15.43
C LEU A 503 18.33 -7.55 -14.07
N TYR A 504 17.58 -6.65 -13.41
CA TYR A 504 17.83 -6.22 -12.03
C TYR A 504 17.27 -7.22 -11.03
N PHE A 505 18.13 -7.84 -10.23
CA PHE A 505 17.79 -8.74 -9.13
C PHE A 505 17.78 -7.97 -7.80
N TYR A 506 16.80 -7.11 -7.59
CA TYR A 506 16.74 -6.25 -6.40
C TYR A 506 16.64 -7.05 -5.10
N SER A 507 15.87 -8.14 -5.08
CA SER A 507 15.74 -8.97 -3.89
C SER A 507 17.05 -9.69 -3.54
N VAL A 508 17.72 -10.27 -4.54
CA VAL A 508 19.05 -10.88 -4.35
C VAL A 508 20.05 -9.84 -3.89
N ASN A 509 20.11 -8.70 -4.56
CA ASN A 509 21.08 -7.63 -4.29
C ASN A 509 20.91 -7.01 -2.90
N TYR A 510 19.65 -6.92 -2.41
CA TYR A 510 19.39 -6.48 -1.04
C TYR A 510 20.07 -7.39 0.00
N TYR A 511 19.90 -8.70 -0.13
CA TYR A 511 20.53 -9.67 0.78
C TYR A 511 22.04 -9.83 0.60
N LEU A 512 22.58 -9.31 -0.51
CA LEU A 512 24.03 -9.22 -0.77
C LEU A 512 24.65 -7.89 -0.28
N GLY A 513 23.86 -6.96 0.25
CA GLY A 513 24.37 -5.64 0.66
C GLY A 513 24.89 -4.82 -0.53
N ASP A 514 24.11 -4.72 -1.59
CA ASP A 514 24.42 -3.97 -2.84
C ASP A 514 25.75 -4.38 -3.52
N ARG A 515 26.08 -5.68 -3.51
CA ARG A 515 27.31 -6.20 -4.15
C ARG A 515 27.12 -6.64 -5.60
N LEU A 516 25.86 -6.70 -6.09
CA LEU A 516 25.55 -7.14 -7.45
C LEU A 516 25.78 -5.99 -8.45
N ARG A 517 26.39 -6.30 -9.59
CA ARG A 517 26.68 -5.37 -10.70
C ARG A 517 26.21 -5.95 -12.01
N HIS A 518 25.94 -5.12 -13.00
CA HIS A 518 25.66 -5.57 -14.37
C HIS A 518 26.95 -5.89 -15.11
N ILE A 519 27.11 -7.14 -15.56
CA ILE A 519 28.29 -7.55 -16.33
C ILE A 519 28.43 -6.79 -17.64
N GLU A 520 27.30 -6.32 -18.20
CA GLU A 520 27.25 -5.52 -19.44
C GLU A 520 27.89 -4.13 -19.26
N ARG A 521 27.99 -3.60 -18.04
CA ARG A 521 28.56 -2.29 -17.72
C ARG A 521 29.99 -2.35 -17.20
N GLU A 522 30.38 -3.49 -16.69
CA GLU A 522 31.71 -3.72 -16.17
C GLU A 522 32.43 -4.75 -17.03
N THR A 523 33.77 -4.74 -16.98
CA THR A 523 34.58 -5.70 -17.72
C THR A 523 35.45 -6.53 -16.76
N PRO A 524 34.82 -7.30 -15.86
CA PRO A 524 35.53 -8.09 -14.86
C PRO A 524 36.36 -9.21 -15.52
N THR A 525 37.45 -9.63 -14.87
CA THR A 525 38.29 -10.74 -15.37
C THR A 525 37.78 -12.10 -14.96
N LYS A 526 37.10 -12.20 -13.80
CA LYS A 526 36.49 -13.44 -13.28
C LYS A 526 35.45 -13.11 -12.22
N GLY A 527 34.54 -14.03 -11.96
CA GLY A 527 33.54 -13.93 -10.90
C GLY A 527 32.36 -14.86 -11.07
N TYR A 528 31.31 -14.63 -10.31
CA TYR A 528 30.04 -15.35 -10.42
C TYR A 528 28.98 -14.47 -11.06
N LEU A 529 28.23 -15.05 -12.00
CA LEU A 529 27.21 -14.41 -12.79
C LEU A 529 25.88 -15.14 -12.63
N ILE A 530 24.80 -14.41 -12.29
CA ILE A 530 23.45 -14.95 -12.30
C ILE A 530 22.66 -14.46 -13.51
N VAL A 531 21.89 -15.38 -14.11
CA VAL A 531 21.08 -15.11 -15.29
C VAL A 531 19.73 -15.80 -15.17
N PRO A 532 18.61 -15.16 -15.59
CA PRO A 532 17.33 -15.86 -15.74
C PRO A 532 17.42 -16.88 -16.89
N LEU A 533 16.79 -18.05 -16.76
CA LEU A 533 16.90 -19.08 -17.81
C LEU A 533 16.41 -18.60 -19.20
N PHE A 534 15.47 -17.66 -19.26
CA PHE A 534 14.98 -17.12 -20.53
C PHE A 534 15.95 -16.16 -21.23
N GLU A 535 16.98 -15.64 -20.53
CA GLU A 535 18.06 -14.81 -21.08
C GLU A 535 19.37 -15.60 -21.27
N GLU A 536 19.41 -16.84 -20.87
CA GLU A 536 20.63 -17.66 -20.84
C GLU A 536 21.26 -17.84 -22.21
N GLU A 537 20.48 -18.18 -23.23
CA GLU A 537 20.96 -18.37 -24.59
C GLU A 537 21.58 -17.08 -25.14
N LYS A 538 20.93 -15.96 -24.91
CA LYS A 538 21.42 -14.65 -25.32
C LYS A 538 22.71 -14.29 -24.58
N MET A 539 22.76 -14.49 -23.27
CA MET A 539 23.96 -14.27 -22.45
C MET A 539 25.15 -15.11 -22.98
N ILE A 540 24.93 -16.39 -23.23
CA ILE A 540 25.98 -17.27 -23.77
C ILE A 540 26.48 -16.77 -25.14
N ALA A 541 25.58 -16.38 -26.05
CA ALA A 541 25.92 -15.84 -27.36
C ALA A 541 26.78 -14.55 -27.26
N GLU A 542 26.43 -13.65 -26.35
CA GLU A 542 27.14 -12.36 -26.21
C GLU A 542 28.46 -12.48 -25.42
N LEU A 543 28.51 -13.34 -24.41
CA LEU A 543 29.65 -13.40 -23.49
C LEU A 543 30.67 -14.51 -23.83
N SER A 544 30.32 -15.54 -24.62
CA SER A 544 31.18 -16.68 -24.90
C SER A 544 32.43 -16.35 -25.73
N GLU A 545 32.41 -15.25 -26.47
CA GLU A 545 33.61 -14.79 -27.20
C GLU A 545 34.69 -14.28 -26.24
N ARG A 546 34.27 -13.66 -25.14
CA ARG A 546 35.14 -12.99 -24.15
C ARG A 546 35.44 -13.85 -22.95
N TYR A 547 34.46 -14.61 -22.47
CA TYR A 547 34.53 -15.37 -21.22
C TYR A 547 34.34 -16.85 -21.45
N GLU A 548 35.00 -17.67 -20.65
CA GLU A 548 34.65 -19.07 -20.45
C GLU A 548 33.63 -19.15 -19.31
N LEU A 549 32.50 -19.83 -19.54
CA LEU A 549 31.35 -19.90 -18.68
C LEU A 549 31.17 -21.33 -18.14
N GLN A 550 31.28 -21.51 -16.84
CA GLN A 550 31.11 -22.81 -16.16
C GLN A 550 29.86 -22.78 -15.30
N PRO A 551 28.84 -23.62 -15.57
CA PRO A 551 27.63 -23.66 -14.75
C PRO A 551 27.95 -24.17 -13.35
N VAL A 552 27.44 -23.46 -12.32
CA VAL A 552 27.69 -23.78 -10.89
C VAL A 552 26.43 -24.33 -10.23
N PHE A 553 25.32 -23.64 -10.33
CA PHE A 553 24.03 -24.12 -9.83
C PHE A 553 22.85 -23.53 -10.62
N GLN A 554 21.71 -24.20 -10.50
CA GLN A 554 20.41 -23.70 -10.97
C GLN A 554 19.41 -23.79 -9.82
N THR A 555 18.49 -22.80 -9.74
CA THR A 555 17.40 -22.84 -8.77
C THR A 555 16.32 -23.83 -9.22
N THR A 556 15.73 -24.53 -8.27
CA THR A 556 14.56 -25.39 -8.51
C THR A 556 13.24 -24.64 -8.43
N TYR A 557 13.29 -23.40 -7.93
CA TYR A 557 12.15 -22.49 -7.77
C TYR A 557 12.35 -21.22 -8.60
N ARG A 558 11.28 -20.46 -8.79
CA ARG A 558 11.32 -19.19 -9.50
C ARG A 558 11.79 -18.06 -8.58
N SER A 559 12.75 -17.27 -9.04
CA SER A 559 13.10 -16.01 -8.40
C SER A 559 11.90 -15.04 -8.41
N CYS A 560 11.72 -14.31 -7.32
CA CYS A 560 10.69 -13.27 -7.25
C CYS A 560 10.99 -12.07 -8.17
N ASP A 561 12.26 -11.81 -8.47
CA ASP A 561 12.70 -10.77 -9.40
C ASP A 561 12.53 -11.19 -10.86
N ALA A 562 13.03 -12.37 -11.23
CA ALA A 562 13.00 -12.86 -12.60
C ALA A 562 11.65 -13.47 -13.01
N ARG A 563 10.84 -13.92 -12.06
CA ARG A 563 9.65 -14.77 -12.30
C ARG A 563 9.95 -16.03 -13.10
N ALA A 564 11.20 -16.45 -13.08
CA ALA A 564 11.77 -17.61 -13.73
C ALA A 564 12.83 -18.25 -12.84
N GLN A 565 13.26 -19.46 -13.17
CA GLN A 565 14.45 -20.06 -12.57
C GLN A 565 15.68 -19.26 -12.94
N VAL A 566 16.69 -19.30 -12.08
CA VAL A 566 17.95 -18.57 -12.22
C VAL A 566 19.09 -19.59 -12.25
N ARG A 567 20.04 -19.40 -13.15
CA ARG A 567 21.27 -20.16 -13.20
C ARG A 567 22.45 -19.28 -12.81
N CYS A 568 23.42 -19.85 -12.11
CA CYS A 568 24.67 -19.22 -11.76
C CYS A 568 25.81 -19.83 -12.54
N TYR A 569 26.66 -19.00 -13.07
CA TYR A 569 27.89 -19.36 -13.77
C TYR A 569 29.09 -18.80 -13.03
N TYR A 570 30.19 -19.57 -12.99
CA TYR A 570 31.52 -19.02 -12.77
C TYR A 570 32.09 -18.64 -14.14
N PHE A 571 32.65 -17.45 -14.27
CA PHE A 571 33.23 -16.98 -15.51
C PHE A 571 34.65 -16.45 -15.30
N TYR A 572 35.47 -16.57 -16.33
CA TYR A 572 36.79 -15.95 -16.41
C TYR A 572 37.11 -15.58 -17.87
N THR A 573 37.94 -14.53 -18.04
CA THR A 573 38.35 -14.09 -19.38
C THR A 573 39.11 -15.20 -20.11
N ARG A 574 38.78 -15.41 -21.35
CA ARG A 574 39.57 -16.29 -22.21
C ARG A 574 40.97 -15.75 -22.40
N PRO A 575 42.03 -16.58 -22.41
CA PRO A 575 43.41 -16.17 -22.60
C PRO A 575 43.66 -15.48 -23.95
#